data_e82217cc45ff1cf63244e79a39a2e94e
#
_entry.id   e82217cc45ff1cf63244e79a39a2e94e
#
_cell.length_a   1.000
_cell.length_b   1.000
_cell.length_c   1.000
_cell.angle_alpha   90.00
_cell.angle_beta   90.00
_cell.angle_gamma   90.00
#
_symmetry.space_group_name_H-M   'P 1'
#
loop_
_entity.id
_entity.type
_entity.pdbx_description
1 polymer ?
#
loop_
_entity_poly.entity_id
_entity_poly.type
_entity_poly.pdbx_seq_one_letter_code
_entity_poly.pdbx_strand_id
1 'polypeptide(L)'
;MNKKIFSAEVENLKITTLMDDKADSQKPYLAQHGISFFIQFTANGKDHTLLFDTGQEHEPILYNTKALGVDLNNSEKIFLSHCHNDHTGGLVGLLKEIDKDMEIVGHTDLFRDTYKKVDGLVYKGISEKNSRENIEKNGGKLNLTKEYFEIFPGALSTGQIERNTGTKPTGYYNKLEEDKYENDYFLDDMSLVFNLKDRGLFIVTGCSHAGIVEILEHSVEITGNDKVYGIIGGLHLLNKNEVQINEILGKLEKYDMEFVSAGHCTGLAAEYLLSKKYGEKFESLNSGKIFEI
;
A
#
# COMPACT_ATOMS: atom_id res chain seq x y z
N MET A 1 28.28 4.95 -13.81
CA MET A 1 28.27 5.24 -12.36
C MET A 1 26.87 4.89 -11.88
N ASN A 2 26.69 3.81 -11.12
CA ASN A 2 25.39 3.50 -10.51
C ASN A 2 25.05 4.62 -9.54
N LYS A 3 24.03 5.40 -9.84
CA LYS A 3 23.53 6.43 -8.95
C LYS A 3 22.97 5.71 -7.72
N LYS A 4 23.60 5.92 -6.56
CA LYS A 4 23.08 5.36 -5.30
C LYS A 4 21.69 5.97 -5.08
N ILE A 5 20.64 5.18 -5.20
CA ILE A 5 19.26 5.68 -5.16
C ILE A 5 18.81 5.95 -3.73
N PHE A 6 19.26 5.13 -2.77
CA PHE A 6 19.01 5.33 -1.36
C PHE A 6 20.16 6.13 -0.72
N SER A 7 19.82 7.15 0.04
CA SER A 7 20.77 7.95 0.82
C SER A 7 21.17 7.26 2.14
N ALA A 8 20.39 6.23 2.59
CA ALA A 8 20.61 5.49 3.82
C ALA A 8 20.19 4.02 3.69
N GLU A 9 20.49 3.25 4.73
CA GLU A 9 19.87 1.96 5.04
C GLU A 9 18.96 2.11 6.24
N VAL A 10 17.89 1.32 6.28
CA VAL A 10 16.94 1.25 7.40
C VAL A 10 17.46 0.23 8.41
N GLU A 11 17.66 0.68 9.63
CA GLU A 11 18.22 -0.12 10.73
C GLU A 11 17.16 -0.96 11.44
N ASN A 12 15.97 -0.39 11.63
CA ASN A 12 14.82 -1.01 12.26
C ASN A 12 13.57 -0.57 11.49
N LEU A 13 12.64 -1.49 11.27
CA LEU A 13 11.36 -1.22 10.63
C LEU A 13 10.24 -1.87 11.45
N LYS A 14 9.28 -1.07 11.91
CA LYS A 14 8.10 -1.51 12.63
C LYS A 14 6.86 -1.10 11.86
N ILE A 15 5.98 -2.05 11.56
CA ILE A 15 4.74 -1.84 10.86
C ILE A 15 3.58 -2.26 11.76
N THR A 16 2.71 -1.31 12.11
CA THR A 16 1.48 -1.56 12.85
C THR A 16 0.29 -1.50 11.89
N THR A 17 -0.44 -2.60 11.75
CA THR A 17 -1.64 -2.65 10.93
C THR A 17 -2.79 -1.96 11.67
N LEU A 18 -3.16 -0.78 11.21
CA LEU A 18 -4.30 -0.03 11.77
C LEU A 18 -5.63 -0.53 11.21
N MET A 19 -5.63 -0.99 9.95
CA MET A 19 -6.82 -1.48 9.27
C MET A 19 -6.48 -2.60 8.30
N ASP A 20 -7.30 -3.65 8.30
CA ASP A 20 -7.39 -4.75 7.33
C ASP A 20 -8.82 -5.30 7.35
N ASP A 21 -9.19 -6.10 6.34
CA ASP A 21 -10.50 -6.76 6.23
C ASP A 21 -10.79 -7.75 7.38
N LYS A 22 -9.75 -8.12 8.13
CA LYS A 22 -9.83 -9.04 9.28
C LYS A 22 -9.21 -8.41 10.52
N ALA A 23 -9.64 -8.87 11.69
CA ALA A 23 -9.03 -8.57 12.98
C ALA A 23 -8.67 -9.86 13.70
N ASP A 24 -7.64 -9.82 14.55
CA ASP A 24 -7.26 -10.98 15.37
C ASP A 24 -8.39 -11.37 16.32
N SER A 25 -8.60 -12.68 16.45
CA SER A 25 -9.58 -13.21 17.39
C SER A 25 -9.20 -12.85 18.83
N GLN A 26 -10.20 -12.56 19.66
CA GLN A 26 -10.04 -12.22 21.09
C GLN A 26 -9.23 -10.92 21.34
N LYS A 27 -9.08 -10.06 20.33
CA LYS A 27 -8.48 -8.73 20.44
C LYS A 27 -9.52 -7.64 20.22
N PRO A 28 -9.37 -6.46 20.83
CA PRO A 28 -10.37 -5.40 20.76
C PRO A 28 -10.29 -4.58 19.45
N TYR A 29 -9.71 -5.13 18.38
CA TYR A 29 -9.50 -4.37 17.14
C TYR A 29 -10.70 -4.50 16.21
N LEU A 30 -10.97 -3.42 15.47
CA LEU A 30 -11.99 -3.39 14.43
C LEU A 30 -11.38 -3.72 13.07
N ALA A 31 -12.11 -4.48 12.26
CA ALA A 31 -11.84 -4.74 10.87
C ALA A 31 -12.83 -3.98 9.99
N GLN A 32 -12.36 -3.51 8.86
CA GLN A 32 -13.19 -2.92 7.81
C GLN A 32 -12.48 -3.13 6.47
N HIS A 33 -13.25 -3.16 5.38
CA HIS A 33 -12.65 -3.23 4.04
C HIS A 33 -11.70 -2.06 3.80
N GLY A 34 -10.45 -2.39 3.46
CA GLY A 34 -9.38 -1.44 3.23
C GLY A 34 -8.11 -1.75 4.02
N ILE A 35 -7.08 -0.97 3.77
CA ILE A 35 -5.78 -1.12 4.43
C ILE A 35 -5.31 0.21 5.02
N SER A 36 -4.63 0.14 6.16
CA SER A 36 -3.87 1.26 6.71
C SER A 36 -2.75 0.75 7.61
N PHE A 37 -1.54 1.29 7.43
CA PHE A 37 -0.39 0.98 8.25
C PHE A 37 0.20 2.23 8.89
N PHE A 38 0.55 2.12 10.17
CA PHE A 38 1.44 3.08 10.84
C PHE A 38 2.85 2.50 10.82
N ILE A 39 3.74 3.16 10.08
CA ILE A 39 5.09 2.67 9.81
C ILE A 39 6.10 3.54 10.54
N GLN A 40 6.94 2.91 11.35
CA GLN A 40 8.02 3.55 12.10
C GLN A 40 9.35 2.88 11.71
N PHE A 41 10.38 3.67 11.47
CA PHE A 41 11.69 3.13 11.11
C PHE A 41 12.82 4.08 11.50
N THR A 42 14.03 3.53 11.64
CA THR A 42 15.24 4.30 11.92
C THR A 42 16.17 4.25 10.72
N ALA A 43 16.64 5.39 10.27
CA ALA A 43 17.65 5.52 9.21
C ALA A 43 18.64 6.63 9.54
N ASN A 44 19.95 6.36 9.40
CA ASN A 44 21.02 7.29 9.80
C ASN A 44 20.89 7.74 11.28
N GLY A 45 20.43 6.86 12.17
CA GLY A 45 20.22 7.15 13.60
C GLY A 45 19.09 8.13 13.87
N LYS A 46 18.21 8.41 12.90
CA LYS A 46 17.02 9.24 13.06
C LYS A 46 15.76 8.40 12.85
N ASP A 47 14.80 8.56 13.77
CA ASP A 47 13.50 7.92 13.66
C ASP A 47 12.60 8.69 12.70
N HIS A 48 11.84 7.95 11.90
CA HIS A 48 10.85 8.43 10.96
C HIS A 48 9.55 7.68 11.14
N THR A 49 8.46 8.37 10.87
CA THR A 49 7.12 7.80 10.98
C THR A 49 6.22 8.28 9.86
N LEU A 50 5.49 7.35 9.24
CA LEU A 50 4.50 7.68 8.24
C LEU A 50 3.22 6.85 8.38
N LEU A 51 2.12 7.40 7.89
CA LEU A 51 0.87 6.68 7.70
C LEU A 51 0.78 6.24 6.23
N PHE A 52 0.61 4.96 5.99
CA PHE A 52 0.40 4.37 4.67
C PHE A 52 -1.07 4.01 4.51
N ASP A 53 -1.76 4.60 3.55
CA ASP A 53 -3.20 4.50 3.29
C ASP A 53 -4.08 4.84 4.52
N THR A 54 -5.36 5.06 4.28
CA THR A 54 -6.29 5.59 5.29
C THR A 54 -7.58 4.77 5.41
N GLY A 55 -7.59 3.55 4.88
CA GLY A 55 -8.77 2.69 4.91
C GLY A 55 -9.99 3.30 4.23
N GLN A 56 -11.14 2.67 4.43
CA GLN A 56 -12.41 3.14 3.87
C GLN A 56 -13.07 4.24 4.71
N GLU A 57 -12.98 4.15 6.05
CA GLU A 57 -13.48 5.14 7.02
C GLU A 57 -12.47 5.37 8.13
N HIS A 58 -12.45 6.57 8.70
CA HIS A 58 -11.47 6.94 9.72
C HIS A 58 -11.80 6.43 11.12
N GLU A 59 -13.08 6.27 11.48
CA GLU A 59 -13.49 5.93 12.83
C GLU A 59 -12.93 4.59 13.33
N PRO A 60 -12.94 3.49 12.54
CA PRO A 60 -12.30 2.24 12.96
C PRO A 60 -10.78 2.38 13.12
N ILE A 61 -10.12 3.20 12.29
CA ILE A 61 -8.69 3.47 12.41
C ILE A 61 -8.41 4.19 13.74
N LEU A 62 -9.16 5.25 14.05
CA LEU A 62 -9.02 5.99 15.31
C LEU A 62 -9.29 5.10 16.53
N TYR A 63 -10.27 4.20 16.44
CA TYR A 63 -10.49 3.21 17.49
C TYR A 63 -9.26 2.31 17.68
N ASN A 64 -8.72 1.79 16.57
CA ASN A 64 -7.57 0.89 16.60
C ASN A 64 -6.29 1.61 17.07
N THR A 65 -6.03 2.86 16.65
CA THR A 65 -4.88 3.65 17.12
C THR A 65 -4.93 3.83 18.62
N LYS A 66 -6.11 4.16 19.19
CA LYS A 66 -6.29 4.27 20.63
C LYS A 66 -6.03 2.96 21.35
N ALA A 67 -6.55 1.85 20.83
CA ALA A 67 -6.36 0.51 21.42
C ALA A 67 -4.89 0.04 21.37
N LEU A 68 -4.14 0.49 20.35
CA LEU A 68 -2.72 0.16 20.12
C LEU A 68 -1.75 1.14 20.78
N GLY A 69 -2.24 2.26 21.33
CA GLY A 69 -1.38 3.32 21.87
C GLY A 69 -0.59 4.06 20.78
N VAL A 70 -1.12 4.11 19.57
CA VAL A 70 -0.53 4.85 18.43
C VAL A 70 -1.04 6.29 18.43
N ASP A 71 -0.11 7.25 18.33
CA ASP A 71 -0.44 8.67 18.17
C ASP A 71 -0.15 9.08 16.71
N LEU A 72 -1.19 9.38 15.95
CA LEU A 72 -1.08 9.79 14.55
C LEU A 72 -0.38 11.15 14.38
N ASN A 73 -0.32 11.99 15.43
CA ASN A 73 0.45 13.24 15.39
C ASN A 73 1.96 13.02 15.21
N ASN A 74 2.45 11.82 15.51
CA ASN A 74 3.84 11.47 15.24
C ASN A 74 4.12 11.23 13.75
N SER A 75 3.10 11.02 12.89
CA SER A 75 3.30 10.84 11.46
C SER A 75 3.91 12.10 10.83
N GLU A 76 4.99 11.95 10.07
CA GLU A 76 5.61 13.04 9.33
C GLU A 76 4.94 13.25 7.95
N LYS A 77 4.41 12.18 7.37
CA LYS A 77 3.73 12.15 6.06
C LYS A 77 2.61 11.12 6.04
N ILE A 78 1.68 11.31 5.09
CA ILE A 78 0.73 10.27 4.66
C ILE A 78 1.12 9.86 3.25
N PHE A 79 1.23 8.57 2.99
CA PHE A 79 1.43 8.00 1.66
C PHE A 79 0.14 7.30 1.21
N LEU A 80 -0.35 7.66 0.04
CA LEU A 80 -1.52 7.04 -0.58
C LEU A 80 -1.07 6.15 -1.74
N SER A 81 -1.35 4.87 -1.64
CA SER A 81 -0.93 3.88 -2.64
C SER A 81 -1.66 4.09 -3.98
N HIS A 82 -2.97 4.33 -3.95
CA HIS A 82 -3.79 4.57 -5.13
C HIS A 82 -5.14 5.21 -4.75
N CYS A 83 -5.97 5.54 -5.74
CA CYS A 83 -7.18 6.35 -5.56
C CYS A 83 -8.39 5.64 -4.94
N HIS A 84 -8.41 4.32 -4.83
CA HIS A 84 -9.61 3.61 -4.38
C HIS A 84 -10.05 4.04 -2.98
N ASN A 85 -11.37 4.08 -2.78
CA ASN A 85 -11.98 4.60 -1.56
C ASN A 85 -11.61 3.78 -0.30
N ASP A 86 -11.34 2.52 -0.43
CA ASP A 86 -10.88 1.63 0.66
C ASP A 86 -9.41 1.86 1.09
N HIS A 87 -8.70 2.78 0.41
CA HIS A 87 -7.35 3.28 0.73
C HIS A 87 -7.31 4.77 1.07
N THR A 88 -8.29 5.53 0.58
CA THR A 88 -8.32 7.00 0.70
C THR A 88 -9.50 7.53 1.51
N GLY A 89 -10.46 6.65 1.85
CA GLY A 89 -11.76 7.07 2.37
C GLY A 89 -11.72 7.70 3.76
N GLY A 90 -10.76 7.33 4.60
CA GLY A 90 -10.56 7.91 5.92
C GLY A 90 -9.77 9.22 5.95
N LEU A 91 -9.18 9.66 4.82
CA LEU A 91 -8.15 10.70 4.79
C LEU A 91 -8.56 12.00 5.47
N VAL A 92 -9.64 12.64 5.03
CA VAL A 92 -10.08 13.92 5.62
C VAL A 92 -10.53 13.76 7.07
N GLY A 93 -11.10 12.61 7.43
CA GLY A 93 -11.44 12.31 8.83
C GLY A 93 -10.19 12.25 9.70
N LEU A 94 -9.12 11.60 9.26
CA LEU A 94 -7.85 11.52 9.98
C LEU A 94 -7.13 12.88 10.03
N LEU A 95 -7.17 13.67 8.95
CA LEU A 95 -6.59 15.03 8.93
C LEU A 95 -7.21 15.95 9.98
N LYS A 96 -8.52 15.79 10.28
CA LYS A 96 -9.19 16.57 11.34
C LYS A 96 -8.74 16.20 12.75
N GLU A 97 -8.25 14.99 12.95
CA GLU A 97 -7.75 14.50 14.24
C GLU A 97 -6.25 14.74 14.42
N ILE A 98 -5.53 15.00 13.33
CA ILE A 98 -4.11 15.34 13.34
C ILE A 98 -3.96 16.85 13.50
N ASP A 99 -3.36 17.29 14.62
CA ASP A 99 -3.23 18.72 15.00
C ASP A 99 -2.03 19.41 14.33
N LYS A 100 -1.87 19.20 13.01
CA LYS A 100 -0.84 19.85 12.18
C LYS A 100 -1.11 19.69 10.70
N ASP A 101 -0.48 20.55 9.89
CA ASP A 101 -0.42 20.36 8.44
C ASP A 101 0.31 19.06 8.09
N MET A 102 -0.21 18.29 7.14
CA MET A 102 0.30 16.98 6.76
C MET A 102 0.65 16.92 5.28
N GLU A 103 1.91 16.57 4.96
CA GLU A 103 2.28 16.26 3.59
C GLU A 103 1.66 14.92 3.16
N ILE A 104 0.97 14.94 2.02
CA ILE A 104 0.31 13.76 1.45
C ILE A 104 0.99 13.43 0.13
N VAL A 105 1.69 12.31 0.10
CA VAL A 105 2.36 11.79 -1.09
C VAL A 105 1.39 10.87 -1.84
N GLY A 106 1.25 11.09 -3.14
CA GLY A 106 0.39 10.29 -3.99
C GLY A 106 0.75 10.44 -5.47
N HIS A 107 0.08 9.70 -6.33
CA HIS A 107 0.25 9.79 -7.77
C HIS A 107 -0.48 11.00 -8.37
N THR A 108 -0.03 11.50 -9.52
CA THR A 108 -0.70 12.60 -10.25
C THR A 108 -2.13 12.27 -10.64
N ASP A 109 -2.45 10.99 -10.89
CA ASP A 109 -3.78 10.51 -11.27
C ASP A 109 -4.64 10.08 -10.06
N LEU A 110 -4.25 10.45 -8.84
CA LEU A 110 -4.97 10.12 -7.60
C LEU A 110 -6.45 10.53 -7.63
N PHE A 111 -6.79 11.59 -8.34
CA PHE A 111 -8.16 12.12 -8.42
C PHE A 111 -8.89 11.75 -9.71
N ARG A 112 -8.45 10.69 -10.42
CA ARG A 112 -9.16 10.23 -11.63
C ARG A 112 -10.49 9.59 -11.30
N ASP A 113 -11.43 9.67 -12.24
CA ASP A 113 -12.73 9.01 -12.14
C ASP A 113 -12.60 7.53 -12.57
N THR A 114 -12.53 6.63 -11.61
CA THR A 114 -12.46 5.19 -11.86
C THR A 114 -13.72 4.46 -11.42
N TYR A 115 -14.15 3.49 -12.21
CA TYR A 115 -15.38 2.72 -12.03
C TYR A 115 -15.13 1.23 -12.14
N LYS A 116 -15.83 0.43 -11.33
CA LYS A 116 -15.88 -1.03 -11.46
C LYS A 116 -17.18 -1.45 -12.12
N LYS A 117 -17.09 -2.33 -13.12
CA LYS A 117 -18.26 -2.94 -13.75
C LYS A 117 -18.73 -4.14 -12.92
N VAL A 118 -19.93 -4.02 -12.36
CA VAL A 118 -20.66 -5.10 -11.66
C VAL A 118 -21.99 -5.27 -12.40
N ASP A 119 -23.14 -4.92 -11.84
CA ASP A 119 -24.43 -4.78 -12.54
C ASP A 119 -24.66 -3.31 -12.96
N GLY A 120 -23.69 -2.73 -13.68
CA GLY A 120 -23.56 -1.33 -14.00
C GLY A 120 -22.16 -0.83 -13.66
N LEU A 121 -21.96 0.49 -13.76
CA LEU A 121 -20.71 1.14 -13.35
C LEU A 121 -20.83 1.69 -11.93
N VAL A 122 -19.98 1.21 -11.03
CA VAL A 122 -19.91 1.67 -9.63
C VAL A 122 -18.62 2.46 -9.45
N TYR A 123 -18.73 3.72 -9.01
CA TYR A 123 -17.58 4.57 -8.71
C TYR A 123 -16.70 3.98 -7.61
N LYS A 124 -15.38 4.00 -7.80
CA LYS A 124 -14.38 3.43 -6.89
C LYS A 124 -13.28 4.40 -6.49
N GLY A 125 -13.20 5.56 -7.14
CA GLY A 125 -12.19 6.58 -6.85
C GLY A 125 -12.40 7.30 -5.52
N ILE A 126 -11.63 8.37 -5.31
CA ILE A 126 -11.71 9.23 -4.13
C ILE A 126 -13.11 9.82 -4.01
N SER A 127 -13.71 9.65 -2.83
CA SER A 127 -15.05 10.17 -2.54
C SER A 127 -15.04 11.70 -2.45
N GLU A 128 -16.22 12.33 -2.68
CA GLU A 128 -16.40 13.80 -2.59
C GLU A 128 -15.95 14.38 -1.24
N LYS A 129 -16.15 13.64 -0.13
CA LYS A 129 -15.67 14.05 1.20
C LYS A 129 -14.13 14.17 1.29
N ASN A 130 -13.41 13.47 0.42
CA ASN A 130 -11.95 13.48 0.30
C ASN A 130 -11.48 14.20 -0.98
N SER A 131 -12.27 15.12 -1.53
CA SER A 131 -11.87 15.94 -2.67
C SER A 131 -10.60 16.76 -2.36
N ARG A 132 -9.87 17.16 -3.39
CA ARG A 132 -8.67 18.00 -3.26
C ARG A 132 -8.94 19.22 -2.36
N GLU A 133 -10.04 19.92 -2.58
CA GLU A 133 -10.42 21.10 -1.79
C GLU A 133 -10.61 20.75 -0.31
N ASN A 134 -11.29 19.63 -0.01
CA ASN A 134 -11.51 19.20 1.36
C ASN A 134 -10.22 18.74 2.05
N ILE A 135 -9.32 18.08 1.34
CA ILE A 135 -7.99 17.72 1.84
C ILE A 135 -7.21 18.98 2.22
N GLU A 136 -7.07 19.93 1.29
CA GLU A 136 -6.31 21.17 1.49
C GLU A 136 -6.92 22.03 2.62
N LYS A 137 -8.24 22.13 2.69
CA LYS A 137 -8.96 22.84 3.76
C LYS A 137 -8.71 22.26 5.15
N ASN A 138 -8.41 20.98 5.25
CA ASN A 138 -8.13 20.30 6.52
C ASN A 138 -6.62 20.07 6.76
N GLY A 139 -5.74 20.90 6.18
CA GLY A 139 -4.32 20.90 6.45
C GLY A 139 -3.50 19.90 5.61
N GLY A 140 -4.12 19.20 4.65
CA GLY A 140 -3.40 18.32 3.73
C GLY A 140 -2.64 19.11 2.67
N LYS A 141 -1.33 18.83 2.50
CA LYS A 141 -0.46 19.41 1.47
C LYS A 141 -0.12 18.33 0.46
N LEU A 142 -0.76 18.38 -0.69
CA LEU A 142 -0.61 17.38 -1.75
C LEU A 142 0.74 17.49 -2.45
N ASN A 143 1.53 16.41 -2.39
CA ASN A 143 2.76 16.20 -3.15
C ASN A 143 2.53 15.04 -4.12
N LEU A 144 2.06 15.36 -5.34
CA LEU A 144 1.65 14.39 -6.34
C LEU A 144 2.72 14.25 -7.43
N THR A 145 3.19 13.03 -7.65
CA THR A 145 4.19 12.72 -8.68
C THR A 145 3.99 11.33 -9.25
N LYS A 146 4.40 11.13 -10.49
CA LYS A 146 4.50 9.81 -11.11
C LYS A 146 5.93 9.25 -11.07
N GLU A 147 6.90 10.09 -10.70
CA GLU A 147 8.30 9.68 -10.63
C GLU A 147 8.57 8.93 -9.32
N TYR A 148 9.47 7.95 -9.36
CA TYR A 148 10.00 7.37 -8.13
C TYR A 148 10.94 8.36 -7.42
N PHE A 149 10.89 8.40 -6.11
CA PHE A 149 11.78 9.27 -5.32
C PHE A 149 11.92 8.77 -3.88
N GLU A 150 13.04 9.11 -3.28
CA GLU A 150 13.27 8.81 -1.87
C GLU A 150 12.43 9.75 -0.99
N ILE A 151 11.39 9.19 -0.34
CA ILE A 151 10.46 9.93 0.51
C ILE A 151 11.06 10.26 1.88
N PHE A 152 11.92 9.38 2.37
CA PHE A 152 12.77 9.52 3.54
C PHE A 152 14.09 8.80 3.28
N PRO A 153 15.20 9.11 3.99
CA PRO A 153 16.42 8.32 3.91
C PRO A 153 16.12 6.82 4.09
N GLY A 154 16.48 6.03 3.09
CA GLY A 154 16.25 4.57 3.10
C GLY A 154 14.84 4.11 2.73
N ALA A 155 13.89 5.01 2.45
CA ALA A 155 12.54 4.70 2.04
C ALA A 155 12.16 5.40 0.73
N LEU A 156 11.79 4.61 -0.28
CA LEU A 156 11.52 5.05 -1.66
C LEU A 156 10.05 4.84 -2.02
N SER A 157 9.42 5.83 -2.68
CA SER A 157 8.19 5.62 -3.45
C SER A 157 8.53 5.04 -4.81
N THR A 158 7.85 3.97 -5.24
CA THR A 158 8.05 3.38 -6.58
C THR A 158 7.68 4.32 -7.71
N GLY A 159 6.85 5.33 -7.45
CA GLY A 159 6.21 6.08 -8.54
C GLY A 159 5.30 5.17 -9.37
N GLN A 160 5.02 5.61 -10.60
CA GLN A 160 4.20 4.87 -11.55
C GLN A 160 4.87 3.56 -11.97
N ILE A 161 4.13 2.46 -11.90
CA ILE A 161 4.60 1.14 -12.34
C ILE A 161 3.93 0.78 -13.65
N GLU A 162 4.71 0.62 -14.71
CA GLU A 162 4.21 0.21 -16.00
C GLU A 162 4.05 -1.32 -16.07
N ARG A 163 2.94 -1.77 -16.66
CA ARG A 163 2.68 -3.21 -16.84
C ARG A 163 3.38 -3.72 -18.09
N ASN A 164 4.42 -4.51 -17.92
CA ASN A 164 5.16 -5.12 -19.00
C ASN A 164 4.60 -6.49 -19.46
N THR A 165 3.63 -7.05 -18.73
CA THR A 165 3.11 -8.42 -18.96
C THR A 165 2.11 -8.53 -20.11
N GLY A 166 1.69 -7.43 -20.72
CA GLY A 166 0.66 -7.42 -21.77
C GLY A 166 -0.75 -7.80 -21.28
N THR A 167 -0.92 -8.10 -19.99
CA THR A 167 -2.23 -8.39 -19.40
C THR A 167 -2.99 -7.09 -19.18
N LYS A 168 -4.15 -6.95 -19.80
CA LYS A 168 -5.04 -5.81 -19.55
C LYS A 168 -5.82 -6.04 -18.26
N PRO A 169 -5.95 -5.02 -17.38
CA PRO A 169 -6.90 -5.08 -16.28
C PRO A 169 -8.31 -5.28 -16.85
N THR A 170 -9.11 -6.05 -16.14
CA THR A 170 -10.49 -6.30 -16.57
C THR A 170 -11.47 -5.82 -15.52
N GLY A 171 -12.57 -5.21 -15.96
CA GLY A 171 -13.69 -4.83 -15.10
C GLY A 171 -13.54 -3.48 -14.42
N TYR A 172 -12.45 -2.74 -14.64
CA TYR A 172 -12.29 -1.36 -14.18
C TYR A 172 -12.08 -0.40 -15.35
N TYR A 173 -12.65 0.78 -15.24
CA TYR A 173 -12.71 1.76 -16.32
C TYR A 173 -12.48 3.17 -15.80
N ASN A 174 -11.66 3.94 -16.51
CA ASN A 174 -11.55 5.38 -16.34
C ASN A 174 -12.61 6.10 -17.18
N LYS A 175 -13.25 7.10 -16.59
CA LYS A 175 -14.12 8.01 -17.34
C LYS A 175 -13.25 9.07 -18.01
N LEU A 176 -13.38 9.21 -19.34
CA LEU A 176 -12.68 10.23 -20.13
C LEU A 176 -13.57 11.46 -20.35
N GLU A 177 -14.81 11.21 -20.79
CA GLU A 177 -15.85 12.20 -21.07
C GLU A 177 -17.21 11.59 -20.77
N GLU A 178 -18.28 12.38 -20.91
CA GLU A 178 -19.65 11.87 -20.78
C GLU A 178 -19.84 10.67 -21.75
N ASP A 179 -20.23 9.51 -21.18
CA ASP A 179 -20.43 8.24 -21.87
C ASP A 179 -19.20 7.60 -22.55
N LYS A 180 -17.99 8.13 -22.31
CA LYS A 180 -16.74 7.52 -22.82
C LYS A 180 -15.89 6.95 -21.69
N TYR A 181 -15.56 5.67 -21.80
CA TYR A 181 -14.76 4.94 -20.82
C TYR A 181 -13.66 4.16 -21.52
N GLU A 182 -12.51 4.07 -20.86
CA GLU A 182 -11.40 3.19 -21.25
C GLU A 182 -11.02 2.25 -20.10
N ASN A 183 -10.23 1.21 -20.39
CA ASN A 183 -9.74 0.34 -19.32
C ASN A 183 -8.85 1.14 -18.36
N ASP A 184 -9.08 0.97 -17.05
CA ASP A 184 -8.19 1.51 -16.02
C ASP A 184 -6.96 0.62 -15.90
N TYR A 185 -5.77 1.17 -16.15
CA TYR A 185 -4.48 0.48 -16.04
C TYR A 185 -3.84 0.64 -14.66
N PHE A 186 -4.48 1.37 -13.74
CA PHE A 186 -3.99 1.60 -12.37
C PHE A 186 -2.57 2.18 -12.35
N LEU A 187 -2.31 3.18 -13.17
CA LEU A 187 -1.00 3.84 -13.23
C LEU A 187 -0.65 4.56 -11.92
N ASP A 188 -1.64 4.82 -11.09
CA ASP A 188 -1.49 5.42 -9.76
C ASP A 188 -1.12 4.41 -8.66
N ASP A 189 -1.10 3.10 -8.94
CA ASP A 189 -0.79 2.07 -7.94
C ASP A 189 0.71 2.07 -7.61
N MET A 190 1.06 2.74 -6.52
CA MET A 190 2.41 2.90 -6.00
C MET A 190 2.64 2.07 -4.74
N SER A 191 3.90 1.74 -4.50
CA SER A 191 4.35 1.02 -3.32
C SER A 191 5.49 1.76 -2.62
N LEU A 192 5.77 1.42 -1.36
CA LEU A 192 6.98 1.84 -0.66
C LEU A 192 8.02 0.74 -0.67
N VAL A 193 9.27 1.12 -0.85
CA VAL A 193 10.44 0.22 -0.81
C VAL A 193 11.39 0.72 0.25
N PHE A 194 11.67 -0.10 1.26
CA PHE A 194 12.65 0.15 2.30
C PHE A 194 13.93 -0.62 2.00
N ASN A 195 15.08 0.04 2.10
CA ASN A 195 16.39 -0.58 1.96
C ASN A 195 16.89 -1.05 3.34
N LEU A 196 16.53 -2.26 3.74
CA LEU A 196 16.91 -2.80 5.05
C LEU A 196 18.41 -3.09 5.12
N LYS A 197 19.04 -2.67 6.20
CA LYS A 197 20.46 -2.91 6.46
C LYS A 197 20.76 -4.41 6.46
N ASP A 198 21.72 -4.82 5.63
CA ASP A 198 22.20 -6.20 5.47
C ASP A 198 21.15 -7.21 4.95
N ARG A 199 19.87 -6.80 4.79
CA ARG A 199 18.77 -7.71 4.43
C ARG A 199 18.25 -7.52 3.00
N GLY A 200 18.37 -6.33 2.42
CA GLY A 200 17.84 -6.01 1.09
C GLY A 200 16.52 -5.23 1.13
N LEU A 201 15.71 -5.36 0.09
CA LEU A 201 14.48 -4.59 -0.07
C LEU A 201 13.32 -5.19 0.72
N PHE A 202 12.55 -4.32 1.38
CA PHE A 202 11.26 -4.66 1.96
C PHE A 202 10.17 -3.79 1.32
N ILE A 203 9.13 -4.42 0.76
CA ILE A 203 8.11 -3.74 -0.02
C ILE A 203 6.78 -3.70 0.73
N VAL A 204 6.18 -2.51 0.81
CA VAL A 204 4.83 -2.28 1.36
C VAL A 204 3.91 -1.90 0.23
N THR A 205 2.83 -2.66 0.04
CA THR A 205 1.85 -2.44 -1.01
C THR A 205 0.47 -2.09 -0.45
N GLY A 206 -0.34 -1.37 -1.23
CA GLY A 206 -1.78 -1.22 -0.97
C GLY A 206 -2.54 -2.44 -1.49
N CYS A 207 -2.97 -2.39 -2.75
CA CYS A 207 -3.69 -3.49 -3.42
C CYS A 207 -2.86 -4.30 -4.41
N SER A 208 -1.76 -3.78 -4.90
CA SER A 208 -0.98 -4.39 -6.00
C SER A 208 -1.78 -4.54 -7.31
N HIS A 209 -2.53 -3.52 -7.69
CA HIS A 209 -3.24 -3.50 -8.97
C HIS A 209 -2.30 -3.53 -10.17
N ALA A 210 -1.10 -2.96 -10.06
CA ALA A 210 -0.05 -3.09 -11.05
C ALA A 210 0.40 -4.55 -11.26
N GLY A 211 0.18 -5.40 -10.26
CA GLY A 211 0.62 -6.79 -10.17
C GLY A 211 1.82 -6.93 -9.23
N ILE A 212 1.74 -7.89 -8.28
CA ILE A 212 2.82 -8.04 -7.28
C ILE A 212 4.16 -8.42 -7.92
N VAL A 213 4.16 -9.16 -9.02
CA VAL A 213 5.39 -9.51 -9.74
C VAL A 213 6.01 -8.26 -10.38
N GLU A 214 5.19 -7.44 -11.03
CA GLU A 214 5.57 -6.18 -11.64
C GLU A 214 6.11 -5.18 -10.62
N ILE A 215 5.47 -5.10 -9.44
CA ILE A 215 5.93 -4.25 -8.34
C ILE A 215 7.34 -4.66 -7.88
N LEU A 216 7.59 -5.96 -7.70
CA LEU A 216 8.90 -6.46 -7.29
C LEU A 216 9.96 -6.23 -8.39
N GLU A 217 9.64 -6.53 -9.65
CA GLU A 217 10.54 -6.31 -10.78
C GLU A 217 10.90 -4.84 -10.93
N HIS A 218 9.92 -3.95 -10.87
CA HIS A 218 10.13 -2.51 -10.91
C HIS A 218 10.98 -2.02 -9.71
N SER A 219 10.70 -2.52 -8.50
CA SER A 219 11.48 -2.16 -7.30
C SER A 219 12.95 -2.56 -7.43
N VAL A 220 13.23 -3.75 -7.97
CA VAL A 220 14.59 -4.21 -8.26
C VAL A 220 15.25 -3.35 -9.34
N GLU A 221 14.53 -3.03 -10.41
CA GLU A 221 15.04 -2.23 -11.52
C GLU A 221 15.44 -0.83 -11.07
N ILE A 222 14.55 -0.09 -10.40
CA ILE A 222 14.81 1.29 -9.98
C ILE A 222 15.88 1.38 -8.89
N THR A 223 16.01 0.36 -8.03
CA THR A 223 16.98 0.36 -6.93
C THR A 223 18.33 -0.24 -7.31
N GLY A 224 18.35 -1.11 -8.31
CA GLY A 224 19.53 -1.91 -8.68
C GLY A 224 19.90 -2.95 -7.61
N ASN A 225 19.00 -3.27 -6.67
CA ASN A 225 19.19 -4.28 -5.64
C ASN A 225 18.22 -5.45 -5.88
N ASP A 226 18.74 -6.62 -6.19
CA ASP A 226 17.95 -7.82 -6.50
C ASP A 226 17.59 -8.68 -5.28
N LYS A 227 18.17 -8.35 -4.11
CA LYS A 227 17.84 -9.02 -2.86
C LYS A 227 16.56 -8.43 -2.27
N VAL A 228 15.46 -9.18 -2.34
CA VAL A 228 14.18 -8.82 -1.72
C VAL A 228 14.00 -9.63 -0.44
N TYR A 229 14.00 -8.94 0.70
CA TYR A 229 13.80 -9.56 2.01
C TYR A 229 12.34 -9.97 2.23
N GLY A 230 11.39 -9.13 1.84
CA GLY A 230 9.98 -9.46 2.05
C GLY A 230 8.99 -8.43 1.53
N ILE A 231 7.73 -8.81 1.66
CA ILE A 231 6.57 -8.00 1.24
C ILE A 231 5.48 -8.00 2.32
N ILE A 232 4.73 -6.88 2.39
CA ILE A 232 3.52 -6.75 3.20
C ILE A 232 2.45 -5.96 2.46
N GLY A 233 1.17 -6.39 2.54
CA GLY A 233 0.01 -5.67 2.02
C GLY A 233 -0.96 -6.54 1.24
N GLY A 234 -1.78 -5.90 0.38
CA GLY A 234 -2.70 -6.59 -0.51
C GLY A 234 -2.02 -7.03 -1.81
N LEU A 235 -2.30 -8.26 -2.25
CA LEU A 235 -1.68 -8.84 -3.46
C LEU A 235 -2.65 -8.98 -4.64
N HIS A 236 -3.89 -8.51 -4.48
CA HIS A 236 -4.97 -8.52 -5.48
C HIS A 236 -5.23 -9.90 -6.14
N LEU A 237 -5.29 -10.95 -5.32
CA LEU A 237 -5.45 -12.34 -5.77
C LEU A 237 -6.86 -12.90 -5.54
N LEU A 238 -7.76 -12.16 -4.86
CA LEU A 238 -9.09 -12.60 -4.44
C LEU A 238 -9.93 -13.24 -5.57
N ASN A 239 -9.83 -12.72 -6.81
CA ASN A 239 -10.61 -13.17 -7.95
C ASN A 239 -9.84 -14.14 -8.87
N LYS A 240 -8.69 -14.66 -8.44
CA LYS A 240 -7.89 -15.61 -9.20
C LYS A 240 -8.16 -17.04 -8.76
N ASN A 241 -8.15 -17.96 -9.73
CA ASN A 241 -8.21 -19.39 -9.43
C ASN A 241 -6.84 -19.92 -8.95
N GLU A 242 -6.82 -21.14 -8.42
CA GLU A 242 -5.63 -21.75 -7.85
C GLU A 242 -4.46 -21.84 -8.85
N VAL A 243 -4.74 -22.12 -10.13
CA VAL A 243 -3.71 -22.20 -11.19
C VAL A 243 -3.03 -20.83 -11.36
N GLN A 244 -3.84 -19.78 -11.50
CA GLN A 244 -3.34 -18.41 -11.65
C GLN A 244 -2.54 -17.96 -10.42
N ILE A 245 -3.00 -18.31 -9.21
CA ILE A 245 -2.27 -17.98 -7.97
C ILE A 245 -0.92 -18.71 -7.98
N ASN A 246 -0.89 -20.02 -8.25
CA ASN A 246 0.35 -20.78 -8.29
C ASN A 246 1.34 -20.29 -9.36
N GLU A 247 0.87 -19.83 -10.52
CA GLU A 247 1.72 -19.19 -11.54
C GLU A 247 2.40 -17.92 -11.01
N ILE A 248 1.64 -17.07 -10.27
CA ILE A 248 2.18 -15.86 -9.64
C ILE A 248 3.19 -16.25 -8.56
N LEU A 249 2.83 -17.18 -7.67
CA LEU A 249 3.72 -17.65 -6.61
C LEU A 249 5.02 -18.26 -7.17
N GLY A 250 4.94 -18.98 -8.31
CA GLY A 250 6.11 -19.50 -9.00
C GLY A 250 7.08 -18.41 -9.45
N LYS A 251 6.56 -17.27 -9.94
CA LYS A 251 7.39 -16.11 -10.33
C LYS A 251 8.04 -15.42 -9.13
N LEU A 252 7.44 -15.50 -7.94
CA LEU A 252 7.98 -14.91 -6.71
C LEU A 252 9.14 -15.74 -6.12
N GLU A 253 9.29 -17.02 -6.48
CA GLU A 253 10.32 -17.91 -5.94
C GLU A 253 11.75 -17.40 -6.15
N LYS A 254 11.98 -16.69 -7.27
CA LYS A 254 13.32 -16.17 -7.59
C LYS A 254 13.88 -15.19 -6.54
N TYR A 255 13.01 -14.62 -5.69
CA TYR A 255 13.42 -13.63 -4.69
C TYR A 255 13.83 -14.25 -3.35
N ASP A 256 13.52 -15.54 -3.10
CA ASP A 256 13.82 -16.25 -1.84
C ASP A 256 13.52 -15.42 -0.57
N MET A 257 12.31 -14.86 -0.54
CA MET A 257 11.91 -13.93 0.53
C MET A 257 11.88 -14.62 1.90
N GLU A 258 12.33 -13.89 2.92
CA GLU A 258 12.32 -14.32 4.32
C GLU A 258 11.05 -13.89 5.06
N PHE A 259 10.27 -12.99 4.49
CA PHE A 259 9.04 -12.48 5.10
C PHE A 259 7.97 -12.21 4.06
N VAL A 260 6.78 -12.72 4.28
CA VAL A 260 5.59 -12.44 3.46
C VAL A 260 4.39 -12.24 4.38
N SER A 261 3.76 -11.08 4.33
CA SER A 261 2.49 -10.85 5.01
C SER A 261 1.45 -10.34 4.02
N ALA A 262 0.29 -10.98 3.98
CA ALA A 262 -0.75 -10.63 3.02
C ALA A 262 -2.16 -10.71 3.62
N GLY A 263 -3.03 -9.80 3.16
CA GLY A 263 -4.43 -9.72 3.58
C GLY A 263 -5.27 -8.93 2.59
N HIS A 264 -6.34 -8.30 3.07
CA HIS A 264 -7.21 -7.42 2.31
C HIS A 264 -7.66 -8.06 0.97
N CYS A 265 -7.30 -7.46 -0.18
CA CYS A 265 -7.65 -7.93 -1.52
C CYS A 265 -6.90 -9.21 -1.96
N THR A 266 -6.06 -9.80 -1.11
CA THR A 266 -5.37 -11.08 -1.37
C THR A 266 -6.37 -12.24 -1.38
N GLY A 267 -7.27 -12.28 -0.42
CA GLY A 267 -8.31 -13.29 -0.28
C GLY A 267 -7.83 -14.61 0.32
N LEU A 268 -8.75 -15.29 1.01
CA LEU A 268 -8.46 -16.48 1.83
C LEU A 268 -7.79 -17.63 1.06
N ALA A 269 -8.21 -17.88 -0.18
CA ALA A 269 -7.62 -18.96 -0.99
C ALA A 269 -6.14 -18.71 -1.29
N ALA A 270 -5.79 -17.46 -1.64
CA ALA A 270 -4.42 -17.07 -1.90
C ALA A 270 -3.57 -17.05 -0.61
N GLU A 271 -4.11 -16.57 0.51
CA GLU A 271 -3.43 -16.63 1.80
C GLU A 271 -3.12 -18.07 2.23
N TYR A 272 -4.04 -19.01 2.00
CA TYR A 272 -3.79 -20.43 2.25
C TYR A 272 -2.63 -20.97 1.41
N LEU A 273 -2.58 -20.65 0.12
CA LEU A 273 -1.50 -21.10 -0.77
C LEU A 273 -0.17 -20.42 -0.41
N LEU A 274 -0.18 -19.15 -0.02
CA LEU A 274 0.98 -18.43 0.52
C LEU A 274 1.51 -19.10 1.79
N SER A 275 0.63 -19.41 2.76
CA SER A 275 1.05 -20.07 4.01
C SER A 275 1.62 -21.46 3.75
N LYS A 276 1.08 -22.22 2.80
CA LYS A 276 1.60 -23.51 2.40
C LYS A 276 2.99 -23.42 1.75
N LYS A 277 3.20 -22.35 0.95
CA LYS A 277 4.46 -22.13 0.22
C LYS A 277 5.57 -21.61 1.11
N TYR A 278 5.28 -20.58 1.91
CA TYR A 278 6.28 -19.86 2.73
C TYR A 278 6.41 -20.40 4.16
N GLY A 279 5.47 -21.23 4.62
CA GLY A 279 5.52 -21.82 5.97
C GLY A 279 5.58 -20.73 7.05
N GLU A 280 6.60 -20.82 7.92
CA GLU A 280 6.82 -19.88 9.02
C GLU A 280 7.21 -18.46 8.57
N LYS A 281 7.62 -18.29 7.30
CA LYS A 281 7.90 -16.97 6.70
C LYS A 281 6.62 -16.22 6.30
N PHE A 282 5.46 -16.87 6.31
CA PHE A 282 4.17 -16.27 6.01
C PHE A 282 3.40 -15.91 7.27
N GLU A 283 2.90 -14.66 7.31
CA GLU A 283 1.99 -14.20 8.34
C GLU A 283 0.74 -13.57 7.72
N SER A 284 -0.45 -14.01 8.15
CA SER A 284 -1.70 -13.36 7.72
C SER A 284 -1.76 -11.94 8.26
N LEU A 285 -2.16 -11.00 7.39
CA LEU A 285 -2.40 -9.62 7.79
C LEU A 285 -3.74 -9.49 8.50
N ASN A 286 -3.76 -8.76 9.61
CA ASN A 286 -4.97 -8.47 10.38
C ASN A 286 -4.86 -7.11 11.06
N SER A 287 -5.98 -6.41 11.26
CA SER A 287 -6.03 -5.20 12.10
C SER A 287 -5.47 -5.47 13.48
N GLY A 288 -4.61 -4.60 13.96
CA GLY A 288 -3.96 -4.68 15.28
C GLY A 288 -2.66 -5.46 15.30
N LYS A 289 -2.25 -6.09 14.19
CA LYS A 289 -0.99 -6.84 14.13
C LYS A 289 0.19 -5.89 14.01
N ILE A 290 1.28 -6.23 14.71
CA ILE A 290 2.53 -5.47 14.72
C ILE A 290 3.64 -6.39 14.20
N PHE A 291 4.41 -5.89 13.24
CA PHE A 291 5.56 -6.56 12.67
C PHE A 291 6.83 -5.77 12.99
N GLU A 292 7.83 -6.44 13.50
CA GLU A 292 9.17 -5.90 13.74
C GLU A 292 10.13 -6.60 12.78
N ILE A 293 10.68 -5.85 11.83
CA ILE A 293 11.46 -6.34 10.70
C ILE A 293 12.94 -6.03 10.90
#